data_71b908a05193814b3e47f4941b5acb86
#
_entry.id   71b908a05193814b3e47f4941b5acb86
#
_cell.length_a   1.000
_cell.length_b   1.000
_cell.length_c   1.000
_cell.angle_alpha   90.00
_cell.angle_beta   90.00
_cell.angle_gamma   90.00
#
_symmetry.space_group_name_H-M   'P 1'
#
loop_
_entity.id
_entity.type
_entity.pdbx_description
1 polymer ?
#
loop_
_entity_poly.entity_id
_entity_poly.type
_entity_poly.pdbx_seq_one_letter_code
_entity_poly.pdbx_strand_id
1 'polypeptide(L)'
;MYGTVGVCQVIDITKETLMNNIEKEYYVLSPVYSKYPKKTVIKIPIDNKKISMRTLLSKEDVNSIINSIPETETLWIDNDRQRNDEFKTMLRSGNCDDLIVLIRSIYLDKKKRKLDGKKACKGDDEIMQTAEKLINEEFAVILDIRPEEVKSYIKSHIPQ
;
A
#
# COMPACT_ATOMS: atom_id res chain seq x y z
N MET A 1 3.39 -4.16 7.24
CA MET A 1 2.44 -4.11 6.08
C MET A 1 1.93 -5.50 5.76
N TYR A 2 0.65 -5.66 5.53
CA TYR A 2 0.02 -6.92 5.13
C TYR A 2 -0.87 -6.71 3.90
N GLY A 3 -0.37 -7.08 2.72
CA GLY A 3 -1.08 -6.95 1.45
C GLY A 3 -1.79 -5.61 1.27
N THR A 4 -3.01 -5.66 0.78
CA THR A 4 -3.89 -4.47 0.62
C THR A 4 -4.71 -4.13 1.88
N VAL A 5 -4.55 -4.88 2.97
CA VAL A 5 -5.16 -4.55 4.27
C VAL A 5 -4.49 -3.30 4.86
N GLY A 6 -3.18 -3.17 4.71
CA GLY A 6 -2.40 -2.02 5.19
C GLY A 6 -1.55 -2.35 6.40
N VAL A 7 -1.36 -1.36 7.27
CA VAL A 7 -0.55 -1.50 8.49
C VAL A 7 -1.29 -2.35 9.51
N CYS A 8 -0.63 -3.41 9.97
CA CYS A 8 -1.13 -4.29 11.01
C CYS A 8 -0.11 -4.43 12.14
N GLN A 9 -0.61 -4.51 13.36
CA GLN A 9 0.18 -4.89 14.52
C GLN A 9 0.10 -6.41 14.73
N VAL A 10 1.23 -7.06 14.92
CA VAL A 10 1.27 -8.45 15.40
C VAL A 10 0.96 -8.42 16.89
N ILE A 11 -0.22 -8.89 17.26
CA ILE A 11 -0.68 -8.88 18.66
C ILE A 11 -0.42 -10.19 19.38
N ASP A 12 -0.25 -11.29 18.64
CA ASP A 12 0.02 -12.61 19.20
C ASP A 12 0.61 -13.56 18.15
N ILE A 13 1.20 -14.66 18.61
CA ILE A 13 1.59 -15.82 17.80
C ILE A 13 0.96 -17.04 18.45
N THR A 14 0.03 -17.67 17.75
CA THR A 14 -0.72 -18.83 18.28
C THR A 14 -0.35 -20.11 17.57
N LYS A 15 -0.42 -21.24 18.28
CA LYS A 15 -0.31 -22.58 17.73
C LYS A 15 -1.68 -23.21 17.65
N GLU A 16 -1.99 -23.79 16.52
CA GLU A 16 -3.24 -24.53 16.31
C GLU A 16 -2.93 -25.95 15.80
N THR A 17 -3.58 -26.93 16.41
CA THR A 17 -3.50 -28.32 15.94
C THR A 17 -4.60 -28.57 14.93
N LEU A 18 -4.22 -28.90 13.70
CA LEU A 18 -5.14 -29.25 12.63
C LEU A 18 -5.68 -30.66 12.82
N MET A 19 -6.75 -31.01 12.08
CA MET A 19 -7.44 -32.32 12.14
C MET A 19 -6.52 -33.54 11.91
N ASN A 20 -5.36 -33.35 11.29
CA ASN A 20 -4.36 -34.37 11.02
C ASN A 20 -3.21 -34.39 12.05
N ASN A 21 -3.42 -33.82 13.24
CA ASN A 21 -2.42 -33.66 14.32
C ASN A 21 -1.15 -32.89 13.90
N ILE A 22 -1.22 -32.05 12.85
CA ILE A 22 -0.14 -31.17 12.48
C ILE A 22 -0.31 -29.84 13.23
N GLU A 23 0.69 -29.44 13.99
CA GLU A 23 0.73 -28.12 14.60
C GLU A 23 1.13 -27.06 13.57
N LYS A 24 0.36 -25.98 13.48
CA LYS A 24 0.70 -24.79 12.72
C LYS A 24 0.74 -23.55 13.61
N GLU A 25 1.73 -22.71 13.34
CA GLU A 25 1.85 -21.40 13.97
C GLU A 25 1.22 -20.31 13.10
N TYR A 26 0.54 -19.37 13.75
CA TYR A 26 -0.16 -18.27 13.11
C TYR A 26 0.23 -16.95 13.76
N TYR A 27 0.51 -15.94 12.93
CA TYR A 27 0.45 -14.55 13.36
C TYR A 27 -0.99 -14.14 13.58
N VAL A 28 -1.25 -13.46 14.69
CA VAL A 28 -2.52 -12.80 14.98
C VAL A 28 -2.31 -11.31 14.75
N LEU A 29 -2.92 -10.77 13.69
CA LEU A 29 -2.76 -9.38 13.27
C LEU A 29 -3.98 -8.56 13.64
N SER A 30 -3.76 -7.32 14.07
CA SER A 30 -4.80 -6.31 14.23
C SER A 30 -4.49 -5.12 13.30
N PRO A 31 -5.38 -4.79 12.33
CA PRO A 31 -5.20 -3.62 11.48
C PRO A 31 -5.22 -2.32 12.31
N VAL A 32 -4.22 -1.47 12.13
CA VAL A 32 -4.05 -0.24 12.93
C VAL A 32 -5.16 0.78 12.62
N TYR A 33 -5.53 0.90 11.35
CA TYR A 33 -6.52 1.90 10.86
C TYR A 33 -7.89 1.29 10.55
N SER A 34 -8.25 0.18 11.20
CA SER A 34 -9.59 -0.38 11.08
C SER A 34 -10.63 0.49 11.80
N LYS A 35 -11.83 0.59 11.22
CA LYS A 35 -13.00 1.18 11.91
C LYS A 35 -13.34 0.45 13.22
N TYR A 36 -12.96 -0.81 13.33
CA TYR A 36 -13.22 -1.68 14.48
C TYR A 36 -11.95 -2.41 14.93
N PRO A 37 -10.90 -1.67 15.40
CA PRO A 37 -9.58 -2.25 15.67
C PRO A 37 -9.61 -3.37 16.73
N LYS A 38 -10.53 -3.28 17.70
CA LYS A 38 -10.68 -4.32 18.74
C LYS A 38 -11.47 -5.56 18.30
N LYS A 39 -12.16 -5.51 17.16
CA LYS A 39 -13.01 -6.60 16.64
C LYS A 39 -12.42 -7.27 15.39
N THR A 40 -11.52 -6.60 14.70
CA THR A 40 -10.92 -7.11 13.47
C THR A 40 -9.60 -7.78 13.80
N VAL A 41 -9.59 -9.10 13.76
CA VAL A 41 -8.39 -9.91 13.96
C VAL A 41 -8.21 -10.80 12.75
N ILE A 42 -6.98 -10.85 12.22
CA ILE A 42 -6.62 -11.65 11.06
C ILE A 42 -5.58 -12.68 11.51
N LYS A 43 -5.87 -13.97 11.32
CA LYS A 43 -4.92 -15.05 11.57
C LYS A 43 -4.28 -15.48 10.26
N ILE A 44 -2.95 -15.53 10.23
CA ILE A 44 -2.18 -15.90 9.04
C ILE A 44 -1.13 -16.92 9.43
N PRO A 45 -1.03 -18.04 8.69
CA PRO A 45 0.07 -18.98 8.90
C PRO A 45 1.43 -18.26 8.77
N ILE A 46 2.37 -18.58 9.64
CA ILE A 46 3.74 -17.99 9.61
C ILE A 46 4.43 -18.27 8.27
N ASP A 47 4.16 -19.43 7.68
CA ASP A 47 4.68 -19.87 6.37
C ASP A 47 3.88 -19.32 5.17
N ASN A 48 3.03 -18.30 5.38
CA ASN A 48 2.22 -17.70 4.32
C ASN A 48 3.12 -17.10 3.21
N LYS A 49 2.83 -17.54 1.97
CA LYS A 49 3.47 -17.02 0.74
C LYS A 49 2.47 -16.42 -0.24
N LYS A 50 1.17 -16.40 0.11
CA LYS A 50 0.10 -15.97 -0.81
C LYS A 50 -0.11 -14.46 -0.80
N ILE A 51 0.06 -13.83 0.36
CA ILE A 51 -0.15 -12.40 0.55
C ILE A 51 1.15 -11.81 1.07
N SER A 52 1.60 -10.73 0.45
CA SER A 52 2.82 -10.02 0.87
C SER A 52 2.70 -9.55 2.32
N MET A 53 3.69 -9.88 3.11
CA MET A 53 3.84 -9.40 4.49
C MET A 53 5.29 -8.95 4.69
N ARG A 54 5.48 -7.73 5.16
CA ARG A 54 6.79 -7.15 5.43
C ARG A 54 6.77 -6.24 6.63
N THR A 55 7.93 -5.97 7.20
CA THR A 55 8.11 -4.92 8.20
C THR A 55 7.82 -3.54 7.60
N LEU A 56 7.55 -2.56 8.46
CA LEU A 56 7.47 -1.18 8.03
C LEU A 56 8.85 -0.66 7.62
N LEU A 57 8.85 0.37 6.79
CA LEU A 57 10.06 1.10 6.41
C LEU A 57 10.66 1.82 7.63
N SER A 58 11.93 2.21 7.53
CA SER A 58 12.51 3.17 8.46
C SER A 58 12.10 4.60 8.12
N LYS A 59 12.30 5.54 9.04
CA LYS A 59 12.05 6.95 8.78
C LYS A 59 12.99 7.52 7.71
N GLU A 60 14.22 7.02 7.69
CA GLU A 60 15.24 7.35 6.70
C GLU A 60 14.81 6.89 5.30
N ASP A 61 14.28 5.66 5.18
CA ASP A 61 13.76 5.14 3.92
C ASP A 61 12.57 5.98 3.42
N VAL A 62 11.64 6.33 4.30
CA VAL A 62 10.49 7.19 3.94
C VAL A 62 10.97 8.53 3.41
N ASN A 63 11.92 9.18 4.07
CA ASN A 63 12.46 10.46 3.62
C ASN A 63 13.20 10.33 2.27
N SER A 64 13.96 9.24 2.08
CA SER A 64 14.64 8.95 0.82
C SER A 64 13.64 8.77 -0.33
N ILE A 65 12.58 8.01 -0.09
CA ILE A 65 11.50 7.81 -1.06
C ILE A 65 10.82 9.13 -1.41
N ILE A 66 10.47 9.96 -0.42
CA ILE A 66 9.84 11.25 -0.66
C ILE A 66 10.72 12.14 -1.55
N ASN A 67 12.02 12.17 -1.29
CA ASN A 67 12.97 12.94 -2.08
C ASN A 67 13.09 12.44 -3.53
N SER A 68 12.92 11.15 -3.78
CA SER A 68 13.01 10.55 -5.11
C SER A 68 11.70 10.63 -5.93
N ILE A 69 10.56 10.98 -5.31
CA ILE A 69 9.27 11.06 -6.03
C ILE A 69 9.33 11.88 -7.32
N PRO A 70 9.96 13.07 -7.38
CA PRO A 70 10.00 13.87 -8.62
C PRO A 70 10.68 13.18 -9.79
N GLU A 71 11.68 12.33 -9.50
CA GLU A 71 12.49 11.61 -10.48
C GLU A 71 11.99 10.20 -10.77
N THR A 72 10.98 9.73 -10.02
CA THR A 72 10.44 8.38 -10.19
C THR A 72 9.91 8.19 -11.61
N GLU A 73 10.36 7.16 -12.30
CA GLU A 73 9.85 6.79 -13.61
C GLU A 73 8.37 6.40 -13.53
N THR A 74 7.65 6.56 -14.62
CA THR A 74 6.24 6.19 -14.71
C THR A 74 6.04 5.05 -15.69
N LEU A 75 5.10 4.17 -15.38
CA LEU A 75 4.69 3.07 -16.25
C LEU A 75 3.30 3.37 -16.82
N TRP A 76 3.18 3.43 -18.14
CA TRP A 76 1.89 3.56 -18.78
C TRP A 76 1.69 2.48 -19.84
N ILE A 77 0.55 1.82 -19.80
CA ILE A 77 0.13 0.78 -20.73
C ILE A 77 -1.19 1.24 -21.36
N ASP A 78 -1.22 1.40 -22.67
CA ASP A 78 -2.40 1.94 -23.39
C ASP A 78 -3.60 0.99 -23.33
N ASN A 79 -3.36 -0.31 -23.30
CA ASN A 79 -4.42 -1.30 -23.14
C ASN A 79 -4.96 -1.30 -21.70
N ASP A 80 -6.20 -0.86 -21.52
CA ASP A 80 -6.84 -0.69 -20.22
C ASP A 80 -6.86 -1.98 -19.38
N ARG A 81 -7.10 -3.14 -20.00
CA ARG A 81 -7.14 -4.42 -19.31
C ARG A 81 -5.74 -4.83 -18.82
N GLN A 82 -4.76 -4.76 -19.71
CA GLN A 82 -3.38 -5.10 -19.36
C GLN A 82 -2.82 -4.15 -18.30
N ARG A 83 -3.09 -2.84 -18.41
CA ARG A 83 -2.72 -1.84 -17.41
C ARG A 83 -3.33 -2.14 -16.05
N ASN A 84 -4.64 -2.47 -16.03
CA ASN A 84 -5.33 -2.78 -14.78
C ASN A 84 -4.76 -4.03 -14.10
N ASP A 85 -4.42 -5.07 -14.87
CA ASP A 85 -3.82 -6.30 -14.35
C ASP A 85 -2.41 -6.02 -13.80
N GLU A 86 -1.59 -5.22 -14.48
CA GLU A 86 -0.26 -4.82 -14.04
C GLU A 86 -0.33 -3.98 -12.76
N PHE A 87 -1.17 -2.95 -12.74
CA PHE A 87 -1.34 -2.10 -11.56
C PHE A 87 -1.88 -2.87 -10.35
N LYS A 88 -2.74 -3.85 -10.54
CA LYS A 88 -3.17 -4.75 -9.46
C LYS A 88 -2.02 -5.63 -8.96
N THR A 89 -1.11 -6.03 -9.84
CA THR A 89 0.08 -6.79 -9.44
C THR A 89 1.01 -5.94 -8.59
N MET A 90 1.30 -4.71 -9.02
CA MET A 90 2.06 -3.74 -8.24
C MET A 90 1.40 -3.45 -6.88
N LEU A 91 0.08 -3.28 -6.84
CA LEU A 91 -0.66 -3.07 -5.61
C LEU A 91 -0.54 -4.24 -4.63
N ARG A 92 -0.57 -5.49 -5.14
CA ARG A 92 -0.45 -6.71 -4.32
C ARG A 92 0.96 -6.95 -3.82
N SER A 93 1.98 -6.45 -4.51
CA SER A 93 3.38 -6.56 -4.07
C SER A 93 3.56 -5.93 -2.69
N GLY A 94 2.82 -4.83 -2.41
CA GLY A 94 2.96 -4.05 -1.19
C GLY A 94 4.31 -3.33 -1.09
N ASN A 95 5.09 -3.32 -2.17
CA ASN A 95 6.35 -2.58 -2.26
C ASN A 95 6.05 -1.09 -2.39
N CYS A 96 6.73 -0.26 -1.59
CA CYS A 96 6.47 1.17 -1.57
C CYS A 96 6.84 1.85 -2.89
N ASP A 97 7.95 1.44 -3.53
CA ASP A 97 8.39 2.00 -4.81
C ASP A 97 7.37 1.70 -5.91
N ASP A 98 6.86 0.46 -5.98
CA ASP A 98 5.80 0.08 -6.91
C ASP A 98 4.53 0.94 -6.71
N LEU A 99 4.14 1.18 -5.45
CA LEU A 99 2.98 2.00 -5.14
C LEU A 99 3.18 3.46 -5.57
N ILE A 100 4.38 4.01 -5.40
CA ILE A 100 4.72 5.38 -5.85
C ILE A 100 4.69 5.47 -7.38
N VAL A 101 5.30 4.51 -8.09
CA VAL A 101 5.25 4.44 -9.56
C VAL A 101 3.81 4.41 -10.05
N LEU A 102 2.97 3.57 -9.45
CA LEU A 102 1.56 3.42 -9.77
C LEU A 102 0.78 4.73 -9.56
N ILE A 103 0.89 5.33 -8.38
CA ILE A 103 0.21 6.59 -8.04
C ILE A 103 0.63 7.70 -9.02
N ARG A 104 1.94 7.84 -9.26
CA ARG A 104 2.47 8.86 -10.16
C ARG A 104 2.00 8.66 -11.60
N SER A 105 1.99 7.42 -12.09
CA SER A 105 1.55 7.09 -13.45
C SER A 105 0.09 7.47 -13.67
N ILE A 106 -0.79 7.09 -12.77
CA ILE A 106 -2.23 7.42 -12.85
C ILE A 106 -2.44 8.93 -12.68
N TYR A 107 -1.72 9.56 -11.75
CA TYR A 107 -1.84 11.02 -11.54
C TYR A 107 -1.50 11.81 -12.81
N LEU A 108 -0.42 11.47 -13.51
CA LEU A 108 -0.02 12.15 -14.74
C LEU A 108 -1.01 11.92 -15.89
N ASP A 109 -1.53 10.69 -16.05
CA ASP A 109 -2.58 10.41 -17.03
C ASP A 109 -3.86 11.21 -16.73
N LYS A 110 -4.29 11.25 -15.47
CA LYS A 110 -5.46 12.07 -15.06
C LYS A 110 -5.27 13.54 -15.40
N LYS A 111 -4.06 14.07 -15.15
CA LYS A 111 -3.73 15.46 -15.49
C LYS A 111 -3.82 15.69 -17.01
N LYS A 112 -3.24 14.79 -17.83
CA LYS A 112 -3.31 14.83 -19.28
C LYS A 112 -4.75 14.74 -19.79
N ARG A 113 -5.52 13.76 -19.32
CA ARG A 113 -6.95 13.59 -19.71
C ARG A 113 -7.79 14.82 -19.35
N LYS A 114 -7.54 15.44 -18.21
CA LYS A 114 -8.24 16.67 -17.83
C LYS A 114 -7.97 17.81 -18.80
N LEU A 115 -6.73 17.96 -19.27
CA LEU A 115 -6.38 18.96 -20.28
C LEU A 115 -7.06 18.67 -21.64
N ASP A 116 -7.21 17.39 -21.98
CA ASP A 116 -7.88 16.93 -23.20
C ASP A 116 -9.43 16.90 -23.08
N GLY A 117 -10.01 17.36 -21.97
CA GLY A 117 -11.45 17.31 -21.72
C GLY A 117 -12.01 15.90 -21.53
N LYS A 118 -11.17 14.89 -21.29
CA LYS A 118 -11.56 13.49 -21.10
C LYS A 118 -11.75 13.15 -19.63
N LYS A 119 -12.63 12.19 -19.35
CA LYS A 119 -12.82 11.65 -17.99
C LYS A 119 -11.69 10.70 -17.62
N ALA A 120 -11.37 10.67 -16.31
CA ALA A 120 -10.47 9.67 -15.75
C ALA A 120 -11.06 8.25 -15.86
N CYS A 121 -10.19 7.25 -15.93
CA CYS A 121 -10.60 5.85 -15.89
C CYS A 121 -10.99 5.47 -14.45
N LYS A 122 -12.22 5.00 -14.25
CA LYS A 122 -12.72 4.65 -12.92
C LYS A 122 -11.92 3.55 -12.24
N GLY A 123 -11.52 2.53 -13.01
CA GLY A 123 -10.71 1.41 -12.47
C GLY A 123 -9.34 1.87 -11.98
N ASP A 124 -8.68 2.76 -12.73
CA ASP A 124 -7.40 3.33 -12.34
C ASP A 124 -7.55 4.21 -11.08
N ASP A 125 -8.65 4.96 -10.96
CA ASP A 125 -8.93 5.76 -9.77
C ASP A 125 -9.09 4.91 -8.50
N GLU A 126 -9.81 3.80 -8.57
CA GLU A 126 -9.99 2.88 -7.44
C GLU A 126 -8.66 2.25 -6.99
N ILE A 127 -7.83 1.87 -7.96
CA ILE A 127 -6.48 1.34 -7.69
C ILE A 127 -5.60 2.40 -7.04
N MET A 128 -5.58 3.62 -7.59
CA MET A 128 -4.82 4.74 -7.05
C MET A 128 -5.23 5.08 -5.61
N GLN A 129 -6.54 5.14 -5.32
CA GLN A 129 -7.04 5.40 -3.97
C GLN A 129 -6.57 4.33 -2.97
N THR A 130 -6.55 3.06 -3.40
CA THR A 130 -6.05 1.97 -2.54
C THR A 130 -4.54 2.11 -2.30
N ALA A 131 -3.76 2.43 -3.32
CA ALA A 131 -2.33 2.67 -3.19
C ALA A 131 -2.02 3.88 -2.29
N GLU A 132 -2.72 5.01 -2.49
CA GLU A 132 -2.59 6.20 -1.64
C GLU A 132 -2.93 5.88 -0.17
N LYS A 133 -3.97 5.08 0.08
CA LYS A 133 -4.32 4.64 1.43
C LYS A 133 -3.16 3.87 2.08
N LEU A 134 -2.56 2.91 1.36
CA LEU A 134 -1.47 2.10 1.88
C LEU A 134 -0.23 2.94 2.22
N ILE A 135 0.15 3.86 1.35
CA ILE A 135 1.25 4.81 1.58
C ILE A 135 0.95 5.72 2.78
N ASN A 136 -0.25 6.30 2.82
CA ASN A 136 -0.63 7.21 3.90
C ASN A 136 -0.65 6.51 5.26
N GLU A 137 -1.15 5.29 5.35
CA GLU A 137 -1.16 4.51 6.59
C GLU A 137 0.27 4.17 7.06
N GLU A 138 1.14 3.72 6.17
CA GLU A 138 2.51 3.35 6.51
C GLU A 138 3.33 4.58 6.92
N PHE A 139 3.30 5.64 6.12
CA PHE A 139 4.04 6.86 6.42
C PHE A 139 3.54 7.55 7.69
N ALA A 140 2.22 7.51 7.95
CA ALA A 140 1.64 8.07 9.16
C ALA A 140 2.20 7.42 10.43
N VAL A 141 2.28 6.09 10.47
CA VAL A 141 2.85 5.37 11.61
C VAL A 141 4.34 5.69 11.78
N ILE A 142 5.10 5.72 10.69
CA ILE A 142 6.56 5.94 10.74
C ILE A 142 6.91 7.38 11.12
N LEU A 143 6.14 8.36 10.63
CA LEU A 143 6.37 9.78 10.86
C LEU A 143 5.69 10.30 12.13
N ASP A 144 4.88 9.47 12.79
CA ASP A 144 4.07 9.84 13.96
C ASP A 144 3.11 11.02 13.67
N ILE A 145 2.42 10.95 12.54
CA ILE A 145 1.41 11.91 12.09
C ILE A 145 0.12 11.18 11.70
N ARG A 146 -0.96 11.91 11.44
CA ARG A 146 -2.21 11.31 10.95
C ARG A 146 -2.12 10.99 9.45
N PRO A 147 -2.82 9.94 8.96
CA PRO A 147 -2.84 9.59 7.54
C PRO A 147 -3.24 10.76 6.62
N GLU A 148 -4.15 11.62 7.08
CA GLU A 148 -4.61 12.80 6.34
C GLU A 148 -3.52 13.87 6.17
N GLU A 149 -2.53 13.89 7.05
CA GLU A 149 -1.41 14.85 7.06
C GLU A 149 -0.27 14.43 6.13
N VAL A 150 -0.19 13.14 5.77
CA VAL A 150 0.91 12.58 4.96
C VAL A 150 1.03 13.29 3.62
N LYS A 151 -0.07 13.54 2.94
CA LYS A 151 -0.05 14.23 1.64
C LYS A 151 0.53 15.65 1.72
N SER A 152 0.23 16.37 2.78
CA SER A 152 0.78 17.72 3.02
C SER A 152 2.25 17.64 3.40
N TYR A 153 2.62 16.64 4.21
CA TYR A 153 4.01 16.38 4.57
C TYR A 153 4.86 16.09 3.33
N ILE A 154 4.43 15.18 2.45
CA ILE A 154 5.12 14.86 1.21
C ILE A 154 5.31 16.14 0.36
N LYS A 155 4.24 16.93 0.17
CA LYS A 155 4.32 18.16 -0.63
C LYS A 155 5.33 19.18 -0.10
N SER A 156 5.48 19.27 1.22
CA SER A 156 6.42 20.22 1.83
C SER A 156 7.88 19.73 1.83
N HIS A 157 8.12 18.45 1.60
CA HIS A 157 9.45 17.82 1.62
C HIS A 157 9.96 17.38 0.26
N ILE A 158 9.11 17.40 -0.78
CA ILE A 158 9.56 17.14 -2.16
C ILE A 158 10.50 18.29 -2.59
N PRO A 159 11.71 17.98 -3.12
CA PRO A 159 12.58 18.98 -3.72
C PRO A 159 11.85 19.74 -4.85
N GLN A 160 12.02 21.05 -4.87
CA GLN A 160 11.46 21.92 -5.94
C GLN A 160 12.35 21.91 -7.17
#